data_c8af0d11ca8d99195bf0a21bc3b1216b
#
_entry.id   c8af0d11ca8d99195bf0a21bc3b1216b
#
_cell.length_a   1.000
_cell.length_b   1.000
_cell.length_c   1.000
_cell.angle_alpha   90.00
_cell.angle_beta   90.00
_cell.angle_gamma   90.00
#
_symmetry.space_group_name_H-M   'P 1'
#
loop_
_entity.id
_entity.type
_entity.pdbx_description
1 polymer ?
#
loop_
_entity_poly.entity_id
_entity_poly.type
_entity_poly.pdbx_seq_one_letter_code
_entity_poly.pdbx_strand_id
1 'polypeptide(L)'
;MTRSVFKTQSDLTSNLYQKRWILSVELAYWTLFSLILIHPDIPLLASIAVLCGIPIGYYVFAFQAKNSPTAKLAVVPHWRKKDTVAIHLQHASDAFNTETYRELPILLQDLANMNIRTVTLTSPMFGKNGQLRSLTRLKRSVSSVATDISSSSFSIFKTPLAGIVLGVTKYMKKAPALKHTDLTTQYQLTLTLREQI
;
A
#
# COMPACT_ATOMS: atom_id res chain seq x y z
N MET A 1 15.29 -21.04 11.94
CA MET A 1 13.82 -21.01 11.80
C MET A 1 13.38 -19.57 11.59
N THR A 2 13.08 -19.20 10.36
CA THR A 2 12.53 -17.89 10.00
C THR A 2 11.06 -17.85 10.46
N ARG A 3 10.78 -17.00 11.43
CA ARG A 3 9.44 -16.84 11.96
C ARG A 3 8.60 -16.11 10.91
N SER A 4 7.55 -16.74 10.38
CA SER A 4 6.60 -16.08 9.48
C SER A 4 6.09 -14.77 10.08
N VAL A 5 5.88 -13.76 9.25
CA VAL A 5 5.29 -12.47 9.66
C VAL A 5 3.84 -12.65 10.10
N PHE A 6 3.17 -13.65 9.56
CA PHE A 6 1.82 -14.06 9.94
C PHE A 6 1.87 -15.32 10.79
N LYS A 7 1.01 -15.39 11.80
CA LYS A 7 0.95 -16.55 12.71
C LYS A 7 0.68 -17.85 11.97
N THR A 8 -0.15 -17.79 10.93
CA THR A 8 -0.48 -18.90 10.05
C THR A 8 -0.77 -18.40 8.63
N GLN A 9 -0.61 -19.28 7.64
CA GLN A 9 -0.95 -18.98 6.24
C GLN A 9 -2.47 -18.70 6.08
N SER A 10 -3.31 -19.33 6.90
CA SER A 10 -4.75 -19.09 6.95
C SER A 10 -5.08 -17.64 7.36
N ASP A 11 -4.34 -17.07 8.31
CA ASP A 11 -4.55 -15.69 8.78
C ASP A 11 -4.29 -14.67 7.66
N LEU A 12 -3.25 -14.89 6.85
CA LEU A 12 -2.96 -14.03 5.71
C LEU A 12 -4.04 -14.16 4.64
N THR A 13 -4.49 -15.38 4.33
CA THR A 13 -5.53 -15.64 3.34
C THR A 13 -6.87 -15.01 3.73
N SER A 14 -7.31 -15.20 4.97
CA SER A 14 -8.54 -14.61 5.48
C SER A 14 -8.47 -13.08 5.46
N ASN A 15 -7.33 -12.52 5.84
CA ASN A 15 -7.07 -11.08 5.85
C ASN A 15 -7.12 -10.48 4.44
N LEU A 16 -6.53 -11.14 3.45
CA LEU A 16 -6.57 -10.70 2.05
C LEU A 16 -8.00 -10.78 1.47
N TYR A 17 -8.77 -11.82 1.82
CA TYR A 17 -10.15 -11.97 1.41
C TYR A 17 -11.04 -10.87 1.99
N GLN A 18 -10.94 -10.63 3.30
CA GLN A 18 -11.68 -9.58 4.00
C GLN A 18 -11.37 -8.19 3.42
N LYS A 19 -10.10 -7.90 3.14
CA LYS A 19 -9.69 -6.63 2.54
C LYS A 19 -10.25 -6.44 1.13
N ARG A 20 -10.32 -7.48 0.31
CA ARG A 20 -10.95 -7.40 -1.02
C ARG A 20 -12.43 -7.06 -0.92
N TRP A 21 -13.13 -7.67 0.02
CA TRP A 21 -14.54 -7.37 0.24
C TRP A 21 -14.75 -5.92 0.66
N ILE A 22 -13.95 -5.42 1.61
CA ILE A 22 -13.99 -4.02 2.05
C ILE A 22 -13.74 -3.07 0.88
N LEU A 23 -12.73 -3.34 0.04
CA LEU A 23 -12.44 -2.53 -1.15
C LEU A 23 -13.62 -2.51 -2.14
N SER A 24 -14.31 -3.62 -2.30
CA SER A 24 -15.50 -3.69 -3.17
C SER A 24 -16.66 -2.86 -2.63
N VAL A 25 -16.88 -2.89 -1.33
CA VAL A 25 -17.90 -2.06 -0.66
C VAL A 25 -17.57 -0.58 -0.78
N GLU A 26 -16.31 -0.21 -0.59
CA GLU A 26 -15.86 1.17 -0.75
C GLU A 26 -16.05 1.67 -2.19
N LEU A 27 -15.70 0.85 -3.18
CA LEU A 27 -15.90 1.19 -4.58
C LEU A 27 -17.39 1.40 -4.89
N ALA A 28 -18.28 0.51 -4.40
CA ALA A 28 -19.72 0.63 -4.56
C ALA A 28 -20.24 1.92 -3.90
N TYR A 29 -19.76 2.25 -2.70
CA TYR A 29 -20.11 3.48 -2.00
C TYR A 29 -19.72 4.72 -2.83
N TRP A 30 -18.48 4.82 -3.31
CA TRP A 30 -18.04 5.97 -4.11
C TRP A 30 -18.75 6.08 -5.45
N THR A 31 -19.13 4.95 -6.06
CA THR A 31 -19.94 4.93 -7.27
C THR A 31 -21.32 5.51 -7.01
N LEU A 32 -21.99 5.05 -5.94
CA LEU A 32 -23.29 5.56 -5.52
C LEU A 32 -23.24 7.05 -5.18
N PHE A 33 -22.21 7.47 -4.46
CA PHE A 33 -21.96 8.87 -4.12
C PHE A 33 -21.80 9.74 -5.37
N SER A 34 -21.05 9.28 -6.38
CA SER A 34 -20.89 10.00 -7.64
C SER A 34 -22.21 10.16 -8.40
N LEU A 35 -23.08 9.15 -8.35
CA LEU A 35 -24.41 9.22 -8.95
C LEU A 35 -25.31 10.24 -8.24
N ILE A 36 -25.22 10.33 -6.91
CA ILE A 36 -25.96 11.33 -6.12
C ILE A 36 -25.49 12.74 -6.43
N LEU A 37 -24.19 12.97 -6.63
CA LEU A 37 -23.65 14.29 -6.97
C LEU A 37 -24.09 14.82 -8.33
N ILE A 38 -24.44 13.94 -9.26
CA ILE A 38 -24.91 14.32 -10.60
C ILE A 38 -26.39 14.83 -10.56
N HIS A 39 -27.11 14.53 -9.47
CA HIS A 39 -28.51 14.94 -9.33
C HIS A 39 -28.61 16.34 -8.70
N PRO A 40 -29.06 17.38 -9.44
CA PRO A 40 -29.02 18.77 -8.97
C PRO A 40 -30.00 19.07 -7.82
N ASP A 41 -30.97 18.21 -7.60
CA ASP A 41 -32.08 18.45 -6.66
C ASP A 41 -31.81 17.99 -5.21
N ILE A 42 -30.60 17.48 -4.91
CA ILE A 42 -30.32 16.90 -3.59
C ILE A 42 -29.01 17.42 -2.97
N PRO A 43 -28.83 18.76 -2.83
CA PRO A 43 -27.55 19.29 -2.30
C PRO A 43 -27.28 18.91 -0.84
N LEU A 44 -28.32 18.73 -0.04
CA LEU A 44 -28.19 18.30 1.37
C LEU A 44 -27.70 16.86 1.47
N LEU A 45 -28.25 15.95 0.68
CA LEU A 45 -27.86 14.53 0.65
C LEU A 45 -26.42 14.37 0.15
N ALA A 46 -26.05 15.15 -0.88
CA ALA A 46 -24.67 15.19 -1.37
C ALA A 46 -23.68 15.66 -0.29
N SER A 47 -24.03 16.70 0.47
CA SER A 47 -23.20 17.19 1.57
C SER A 47 -23.03 16.17 2.70
N ILE A 48 -24.12 15.49 3.07
CA ILE A 48 -24.09 14.42 4.08
C ILE A 48 -23.24 13.24 3.58
N ALA A 49 -23.39 12.86 2.31
CA ALA A 49 -22.60 11.77 1.73
C ALA A 49 -21.10 12.10 1.67
N VAL A 50 -20.71 13.37 1.38
CA VAL A 50 -19.30 13.81 1.49
C VAL A 50 -18.81 13.69 2.93
N LEU A 51 -19.56 14.23 3.89
CA LEU A 51 -19.16 14.21 5.30
C LEU A 51 -19.02 12.78 5.85
N CYS A 52 -19.87 11.85 5.43
CA CYS A 52 -19.78 10.45 5.82
C CYS A 52 -18.69 9.69 5.04
N GLY A 53 -18.48 10.02 3.77
CA GLY A 53 -17.51 9.33 2.90
C GLY A 53 -16.07 9.54 3.32
N ILE A 54 -15.71 10.73 3.81
CA ILE A 54 -14.36 11.02 4.28
C ILE A 54 -13.95 10.13 5.48
N PRO A 55 -14.74 10.02 6.57
CA PRO A 55 -14.42 9.11 7.68
C PRO A 55 -14.43 7.65 7.27
N ILE A 56 -15.35 7.21 6.42
CA ILE A 56 -15.42 5.82 5.93
C ILE A 56 -14.17 5.51 5.12
N GLY A 57 -13.82 6.36 4.16
CA GLY A 57 -12.60 6.18 3.36
C GLY A 57 -11.35 6.16 4.24
N TYR A 58 -11.25 7.05 5.23
CA TYR A 58 -10.14 7.05 6.19
C TYR A 58 -10.09 5.75 7.01
N TYR A 59 -11.23 5.28 7.51
CA TYR A 59 -11.33 4.05 8.30
C TYR A 59 -10.93 2.83 7.47
N VAL A 60 -11.41 2.72 6.23
CA VAL A 60 -11.06 1.63 5.30
C VAL A 60 -9.57 1.66 4.98
N PHE A 61 -8.99 2.83 4.69
CA PHE A 61 -7.56 2.98 4.44
C PHE A 61 -6.71 2.62 5.66
N ALA A 62 -7.11 3.09 6.85
CA ALA A 62 -6.41 2.77 8.09
C ALA A 62 -6.53 1.29 8.46
N PHE A 63 -7.69 0.68 8.20
CA PHE A 63 -7.94 -0.73 8.50
C PHE A 63 -7.17 -1.67 7.58
N GLN A 64 -7.01 -1.31 6.30
CA GLN A 64 -6.24 -2.09 5.33
C GLN A 64 -4.76 -2.23 5.67
N ALA A 65 -4.21 -1.32 6.46
CA ALA A 65 -2.80 -1.27 6.75
C ALA A 65 -2.32 -2.26 7.84
N LYS A 66 -3.20 -2.83 8.65
CA LYS A 66 -2.78 -3.63 9.83
C LYS A 66 -2.79 -5.13 9.54
N ASN A 67 -1.60 -5.72 9.38
CA ASN A 67 -1.45 -7.17 9.25
C ASN A 67 -1.08 -7.85 10.57
N SER A 68 -0.25 -7.21 11.38
CA SER A 68 0.16 -7.66 12.73
C SER A 68 0.55 -6.45 13.55
N PRO A 69 0.35 -6.45 14.89
CA PRO A 69 0.76 -5.34 15.75
C PRO A 69 2.27 -5.04 15.70
N THR A 70 3.07 -6.05 15.37
CA THR A 70 4.54 -5.95 15.30
C THR A 70 5.08 -5.80 13.89
N ALA A 71 4.23 -5.94 12.87
CA ALA A 71 4.64 -5.83 11.48
C ALA A 71 4.95 -4.39 11.11
N LYS A 72 6.00 -4.19 10.32
CA LYS A 72 6.37 -2.87 9.74
C LYS A 72 5.77 -2.68 8.36
N LEU A 73 5.38 -3.77 7.71
CA LEU A 73 4.82 -3.82 6.38
C LEU A 73 3.34 -4.17 6.42
N ALA A 74 2.57 -3.57 5.54
CA ALA A 74 1.15 -3.83 5.34
C ALA A 74 0.91 -4.30 3.91
N VAL A 75 0.05 -5.31 3.74
CA VAL A 75 -0.31 -5.86 2.44
C VAL A 75 -1.71 -5.41 2.07
N VAL A 76 -1.84 -4.84 0.88
CA VAL A 76 -3.12 -4.41 0.30
C VAL A 76 -3.35 -5.22 -0.98
N PRO A 77 -4.41 -6.04 -1.06
CA PRO A 77 -4.70 -6.81 -2.25
C PRO A 77 -5.13 -5.89 -3.39
N HIS A 78 -4.75 -6.25 -4.61
CA HIS A 78 -5.27 -5.56 -5.79
C HIS A 78 -6.75 -5.96 -6.00
N TRP A 79 -7.64 -4.98 -6.24
CA TRP A 79 -9.09 -5.23 -6.30
C TRP A 79 -9.53 -6.11 -7.50
N ARG A 80 -8.84 -6.01 -8.63
CA ARG A 80 -9.14 -6.81 -9.85
C ARG A 80 -8.28 -8.06 -9.99
N LYS A 81 -6.99 -7.98 -9.64
CA LYS A 81 -6.02 -9.05 -9.88
C LYS A 81 -5.81 -9.83 -8.61
N LYS A 82 -6.18 -11.11 -8.62
CA LYS A 82 -6.10 -11.99 -7.45
C LYS A 82 -4.65 -12.36 -7.07
N ASP A 83 -3.77 -12.33 -8.05
CA ASP A 83 -2.35 -12.67 -7.96
C ASP A 83 -1.43 -11.47 -7.67
N THR A 84 -2.01 -10.30 -7.48
CA THR A 84 -1.28 -9.04 -7.30
C THR A 84 -1.61 -8.41 -5.95
N VAL A 85 -0.58 -7.95 -5.24
CA VAL A 85 -0.72 -7.20 -3.98
C VAL A 85 0.19 -5.98 -3.98
N ALA A 86 -0.20 -4.96 -3.23
CA ALA A 86 0.66 -3.83 -2.91
C ALA A 86 1.17 -3.96 -1.47
N ILE A 87 2.45 -3.66 -1.27
CA ILE A 87 3.05 -3.59 0.06
C ILE A 87 3.35 -2.12 0.37
N HIS A 88 2.94 -1.69 1.55
CA HIS A 88 3.17 -0.37 2.09
C HIS A 88 3.82 -0.47 3.47
N LEU A 89 4.46 0.62 3.92
CA LEU A 89 4.81 0.76 5.32
C LEU A 89 3.52 0.86 6.14
N GLN A 90 3.50 0.24 7.32
CA GLN A 90 2.32 0.24 8.19
C GLN A 90 1.95 1.66 8.64
N HIS A 91 2.94 2.51 8.84
CA HIS A 91 2.73 3.93 9.10
C HIS A 91 3.49 4.77 8.07
N ALA A 92 2.82 5.79 7.53
CA ALA A 92 3.41 6.70 6.56
C ALA A 92 4.57 7.55 7.16
N SER A 93 4.68 7.60 8.49
CA SER A 93 5.77 8.25 9.22
C SER A 93 7.04 7.41 9.32
N ASP A 94 6.95 6.10 9.07
CA ASP A 94 8.05 5.18 9.27
C ASP A 94 9.07 5.28 8.14
N ALA A 95 10.32 5.04 8.48
CA ALA A 95 11.38 4.91 7.49
C ALA A 95 11.55 3.44 7.07
N PHE A 96 12.01 3.24 5.84
CA PHE A 96 12.41 1.92 5.37
C PHE A 96 13.75 1.55 6.04
N ASN A 97 13.69 0.88 7.18
CA ASN A 97 14.81 0.59 8.07
C ASN A 97 15.29 -0.87 7.96
N THR A 98 16.25 -1.24 8.80
CA THR A 98 16.83 -2.60 8.81
C THR A 98 15.80 -3.69 9.15
N GLU A 99 14.83 -3.39 10.01
CA GLU A 99 13.74 -4.32 10.37
C GLU A 99 12.85 -4.59 9.16
N THR A 100 12.48 -3.53 8.42
CA THR A 100 11.72 -3.63 7.18
C THR A 100 12.45 -4.49 6.13
N TYR A 101 13.78 -4.31 6.00
CA TYR A 101 14.58 -5.16 5.09
C TYR A 101 14.66 -6.63 5.50
N ARG A 102 14.53 -6.93 6.79
CA ARG A 102 14.48 -8.32 7.29
C ARG A 102 13.10 -8.94 7.13
N GLU A 103 12.05 -8.14 7.33
CA GLU A 103 10.66 -8.58 7.22
C GLU A 103 10.25 -8.83 5.77
N LEU A 104 10.70 -7.98 4.83
CA LEU A 104 10.28 -8.02 3.43
C LEU A 104 10.48 -9.39 2.75
N PRO A 105 11.66 -10.03 2.77
CA PRO A 105 11.84 -11.33 2.10
C PRO A 105 10.97 -12.43 2.72
N ILE A 106 10.72 -12.40 4.04
CA ILE A 106 9.86 -13.37 4.72
C ILE A 106 8.41 -13.18 4.24
N LEU A 107 7.95 -11.94 4.20
CA LEU A 107 6.62 -11.59 3.70
C LEU A 107 6.44 -11.99 2.23
N LEU A 108 7.44 -11.73 1.38
CA LEU A 108 7.40 -12.11 -0.04
C LEU A 108 7.35 -13.64 -0.22
N GLN A 109 8.06 -14.39 0.63
CA GLN A 109 8.00 -15.84 0.64
C GLN A 109 6.61 -16.36 1.02
N ASP A 110 6.01 -15.78 2.07
CA ASP A 110 4.65 -16.12 2.49
C ASP A 110 3.63 -15.81 1.38
N LEU A 111 3.80 -14.69 0.67
CA LEU A 111 2.95 -14.32 -0.48
C LEU A 111 3.14 -15.26 -1.67
N ALA A 112 4.38 -15.66 -1.98
CA ALA A 112 4.67 -16.63 -3.04
C ALA A 112 3.99 -17.98 -2.76
N ASN A 113 4.03 -18.46 -1.51
CA ASN A 113 3.33 -19.67 -1.07
C ASN A 113 1.80 -19.60 -1.22
N MET A 114 1.25 -18.40 -1.37
CA MET A 114 -0.18 -18.14 -1.59
C MET A 114 -0.53 -17.88 -3.06
N ASN A 115 0.35 -18.24 -3.98
CA ASN A 115 0.19 -18.00 -5.43
C ASN A 115 0.08 -16.51 -5.80
N ILE A 116 0.64 -15.61 -4.99
CA ILE A 116 0.81 -14.22 -5.40
C ILE A 116 2.04 -14.14 -6.31
N ARG A 117 1.83 -13.63 -7.52
CA ARG A 117 2.88 -13.52 -8.55
C ARG A 117 3.51 -12.14 -8.61
N THR A 118 2.71 -11.12 -8.36
CA THR A 118 3.15 -9.73 -8.52
C THR A 118 2.99 -8.96 -7.22
N VAL A 119 4.07 -8.30 -6.82
CA VAL A 119 4.08 -7.43 -5.65
C VAL A 119 4.52 -6.03 -6.06
N THR A 120 3.77 -5.02 -5.66
CA THR A 120 4.11 -3.62 -5.90
C THR A 120 4.45 -2.92 -4.59
N LEU A 121 5.57 -2.19 -4.58
CA LEU A 121 5.94 -1.29 -3.47
C LEU A 121 5.94 0.13 -4.00
N THR A 122 5.15 1.00 -3.38
CA THR A 122 5.07 2.41 -3.78
C THR A 122 5.48 3.30 -2.63
N SER A 123 6.47 4.16 -2.86
CA SER A 123 6.93 5.11 -1.86
C SER A 123 7.66 6.29 -2.50
N PRO A 124 7.44 7.53 -2.03
CA PRO A 124 8.27 8.66 -2.41
C PRO A 124 9.69 8.55 -1.84
N MET A 125 9.90 7.75 -0.78
CA MET A 125 11.22 7.55 -0.15
C MET A 125 12.20 6.75 -1.02
N PHE A 126 11.72 6.06 -2.06
CA PHE A 126 12.61 5.43 -3.04
C PHE A 126 13.29 6.46 -3.96
N GLY A 127 12.88 7.73 -3.91
CA GLY A 127 13.54 8.83 -4.60
C GLY A 127 14.44 9.67 -3.71
N LYS A 128 15.42 10.31 -4.32
CA LYS A 128 16.23 11.38 -3.73
C LYS A 128 16.56 12.40 -4.82
N ASN A 129 16.25 13.67 -4.59
CA ASN A 129 16.48 14.75 -5.56
C ASN A 129 15.87 14.47 -6.94
N GLY A 130 14.64 13.94 -6.99
CA GLY A 130 13.95 13.62 -8.24
C GLY A 130 14.45 12.37 -8.99
N GLN A 131 15.40 11.63 -8.43
CA GLN A 131 15.95 10.41 -9.02
C GLN A 131 15.69 9.21 -8.13
N LEU A 132 15.55 8.02 -8.73
CA LEU A 132 15.44 6.77 -8.00
C LEU A 132 16.73 6.49 -7.23
N ARG A 133 16.63 6.19 -5.94
CA ARG A 133 17.78 5.77 -5.13
C ARG A 133 18.31 4.42 -5.62
N SER A 134 19.57 4.15 -5.33
CA SER A 134 20.16 2.82 -5.58
C SER A 134 19.35 1.74 -4.87
N LEU A 135 18.84 0.79 -5.65
CA LEU A 135 18.04 -0.34 -5.16
C LEU A 135 18.92 -1.56 -4.82
N THR A 136 20.24 -1.42 -4.80
CA THR A 136 21.18 -2.55 -4.62
C THR A 136 20.89 -3.35 -3.36
N ARG A 137 20.63 -2.66 -2.24
CA ARG A 137 20.31 -3.31 -0.96
C ARG A 137 18.97 -4.07 -1.05
N LEU A 138 17.95 -3.44 -1.64
CA LEU A 138 16.65 -4.07 -1.85
C LEU A 138 16.78 -5.29 -2.76
N LYS A 139 17.41 -5.13 -3.92
CA LYS A 139 17.63 -6.22 -4.88
C LYS A 139 18.33 -7.40 -4.22
N ARG A 140 19.36 -7.14 -3.40
CA ARG A 140 20.07 -8.20 -2.66
C ARG A 140 19.16 -8.90 -1.65
N SER A 141 18.31 -8.16 -0.92
CA SER A 141 17.43 -8.75 0.10
C SER A 141 16.32 -9.62 -0.46
N VAL A 142 15.85 -9.35 -1.70
CA VAL A 142 14.74 -10.07 -2.32
C VAL A 142 15.16 -11.01 -3.45
N SER A 143 16.45 -11.10 -3.77
CA SER A 143 16.98 -11.91 -4.89
C SER A 143 16.66 -13.40 -4.81
N SER A 144 16.46 -13.92 -3.59
CA SER A 144 16.08 -15.32 -3.38
C SER A 144 14.61 -15.61 -3.72
N VAL A 145 13.74 -14.61 -3.68
CA VAL A 145 12.27 -14.79 -3.81
C VAL A 145 11.74 -14.15 -5.10
N ALA A 146 12.34 -13.06 -5.57
CA ALA A 146 11.91 -12.35 -6.77
C ALA A 146 12.76 -12.76 -7.98
N THR A 147 12.10 -12.97 -9.13
CA THR A 147 12.76 -13.24 -10.42
C THR A 147 13.11 -11.95 -11.15
N ASP A 148 12.25 -10.95 -11.04
CA ASP A 148 12.44 -9.66 -11.72
C ASP A 148 12.04 -8.50 -10.83
N ILE A 149 12.72 -7.35 -11.02
CA ILE A 149 12.46 -6.10 -10.31
C ILE A 149 12.47 -4.98 -11.33
N SER A 150 11.29 -4.48 -11.65
CA SER A 150 11.11 -3.30 -12.48
C SER A 150 10.77 -2.07 -11.62
N SER A 151 11.10 -0.89 -12.13
CA SER A 151 10.80 0.37 -11.45
C SER A 151 10.12 1.34 -12.41
N SER A 152 9.12 2.05 -11.91
CA SER A 152 8.45 3.12 -12.61
C SER A 152 8.27 4.32 -11.69
N SER A 153 8.11 5.50 -12.27
CA SER A 153 7.79 6.73 -11.54
C SER A 153 6.50 7.31 -12.06
N PHE A 154 5.75 7.95 -11.18
CA PHE A 154 4.54 8.67 -11.56
C PHE A 154 4.30 9.87 -10.66
N SER A 155 3.52 10.83 -11.16
CA SER A 155 3.14 12.01 -10.38
C SER A 155 2.18 11.64 -9.27
N ILE A 156 2.31 12.28 -8.10
CA ILE A 156 1.42 12.13 -6.95
C ILE A 156 -0.06 12.40 -7.29
N PHE A 157 -0.32 13.20 -8.32
CA PHE A 157 -1.67 13.48 -8.79
C PHE A 157 -2.43 12.24 -9.29
N LYS A 158 -1.72 11.15 -9.64
CA LYS A 158 -2.36 9.85 -9.95
C LYS A 158 -2.90 9.13 -8.72
N THR A 159 -2.45 9.54 -7.53
CA THR A 159 -2.88 8.97 -6.25
C THR A 159 -3.18 10.09 -5.25
N PRO A 160 -4.24 10.90 -5.47
CA PRO A 160 -4.50 12.13 -4.72
C PRO A 160 -4.68 11.88 -3.22
N LEU A 161 -5.37 10.81 -2.82
CA LEU A 161 -5.54 10.46 -1.41
C LEU A 161 -4.21 10.15 -0.72
N ALA A 162 -3.34 9.37 -1.37
CA ALA A 162 -1.99 9.12 -0.85
C ALA A 162 -1.19 10.42 -0.75
N GLY A 163 -1.35 11.33 -1.71
CA GLY A 163 -0.75 12.67 -1.70
C GLY A 163 -1.17 13.48 -0.49
N ILE A 164 -2.45 13.52 -0.18
CA ILE A 164 -3.00 14.23 1.01
C ILE A 164 -2.42 13.63 2.30
N VAL A 165 -2.46 12.30 2.45
CA VAL A 165 -1.93 11.61 3.64
C VAL A 165 -0.45 11.89 3.83
N LEU A 166 0.35 11.81 2.77
CA LEU A 166 1.79 12.11 2.81
C LEU A 166 2.05 13.60 3.10
N GLY A 167 1.27 14.51 2.52
CA GLY A 167 1.33 15.94 2.79
C GLY A 167 1.06 16.25 4.26
N VAL A 168 -0.03 15.75 4.81
CA VAL A 168 -0.36 15.89 6.24
C VAL A 168 0.75 15.31 7.11
N THR A 169 1.27 14.13 6.76
CA THR A 169 2.33 13.46 7.52
C THR A 169 3.63 14.26 7.48
N LYS A 170 3.99 14.83 6.34
CA LYS A 170 5.20 15.63 6.19
C LYS A 170 5.10 17.01 6.85
N TYR A 171 4.04 17.75 6.57
CA TYR A 171 3.95 19.17 6.94
C TYR A 171 3.30 19.39 8.31
N MET A 172 2.26 18.64 8.65
CA MET A 172 1.59 18.77 9.94
C MET A 172 2.25 17.92 11.02
N LYS A 173 2.49 16.64 10.76
CA LYS A 173 3.12 15.73 11.73
C LYS A 173 4.64 15.83 11.76
N LYS A 174 5.26 16.58 10.82
CA LYS A 174 6.71 16.80 10.72
C LYS A 174 7.53 15.51 10.79
N ALA A 175 7.04 14.45 10.13
CA ALA A 175 7.67 13.13 10.18
C ALA A 175 9.12 13.18 9.69
N PRO A 176 10.13 12.78 10.49
CA PRO A 176 11.54 12.90 10.15
C PRO A 176 11.91 12.14 8.87
N ALA A 177 11.25 11.00 8.62
CA ALA A 177 11.46 10.17 7.44
C ALA A 177 11.13 10.89 6.12
N LEU A 178 10.19 11.86 6.16
CA LEU A 178 9.73 12.61 4.98
C LEU A 178 10.38 14.00 4.85
N LYS A 179 11.23 14.42 5.79
CA LYS A 179 11.80 15.77 5.85
C LYS A 179 12.45 16.21 4.52
N HIS A 180 13.23 15.33 3.92
CA HIS A 180 14.01 15.61 2.69
C HIS A 180 13.45 14.88 1.46
N THR A 181 12.23 14.36 1.54
CA THR A 181 11.61 13.61 0.44
C THR A 181 10.78 14.54 -0.41
N ASP A 182 10.98 14.48 -1.73
CA ASP A 182 10.08 15.12 -2.69
C ASP A 182 8.78 14.29 -2.77
N LEU A 183 7.65 14.94 -2.54
CA LEU A 183 6.34 14.31 -2.61
C LEU A 183 5.71 14.38 -4.01
N THR A 184 6.24 15.18 -4.91
CA THR A 184 5.65 15.39 -6.26
C THR A 184 5.75 14.14 -7.12
N THR A 185 6.83 13.37 -6.93
CA THR A 185 7.10 12.13 -7.65
C THR A 185 7.08 10.94 -6.73
N GLN A 186 6.28 9.95 -7.08
CA GLN A 186 6.27 8.64 -6.43
C GLN A 186 6.99 7.61 -7.28
N TYR A 187 7.67 6.70 -6.63
CA TYR A 187 8.35 5.57 -7.28
C TYR A 187 7.65 4.29 -6.90
N GLN A 188 7.35 3.49 -7.91
CA GLN A 188 6.76 2.18 -7.76
C GLN A 188 7.77 1.13 -8.21
N LEU A 189 8.01 0.16 -7.35
CA LEU A 189 8.79 -1.02 -7.64
C LEU A 189 7.81 -2.18 -7.84
N THR A 190 7.97 -2.91 -8.91
CA THR A 190 7.18 -4.12 -9.20
C THR A 190 8.11 -5.31 -9.12
N LEU A 191 7.79 -6.24 -8.24
CA LEU A 191 8.52 -7.49 -8.03
C LEU A 191 7.69 -8.62 -8.62
N THR A 192 8.29 -9.45 -9.46
CA THR A 192 7.72 -10.71 -9.92
C THR A 192 8.27 -11.82 -9.03
N LEU A 193 7.41 -12.52 -8.31
CA LEU A 193 7.82 -13.61 -7.42
C LEU A 193 8.07 -14.89 -8.19
N ARG A 194 8.98 -15.72 -7.67
CA ARG A 194 9.22 -17.07 -8.20
C ARG A 194 8.03 -17.96 -7.89
N GLU A 195 7.60 -18.73 -8.88
CA GLU A 195 6.67 -19.84 -8.63
C GLU A 195 7.41 -20.89 -7.79
N GLN A 196 6.80 -21.28 -6.71
CA GLN A 196 7.27 -22.42 -5.93
C GLN A 196 6.59 -23.66 -6.50
N ILE A 197 7.38 -24.50 -7.11
CA ILE A 197 6.99 -25.83 -7.59
C ILE A 197 6.86 -26.78 -6.40
#